data_26aac5851c4f1a87dc845f67f3c1b6c6
#
_entry.id   26aac5851c4f1a87dc845f67f3c1b6c6
#
_cell.length_a   1.000
_cell.length_b   1.000
_cell.length_c   1.000
_cell.angle_alpha   90.00
_cell.angle_beta   90.00
_cell.angle_gamma   90.00
#
_symmetry.space_group_name_H-M   'P 1'
#
loop_
_entity.id
_entity.type
_entity.pdbx_description
1 polymer ?
#
loop_
_entity_poly.entity_id
_entity_poly.type
_entity_poly.pdbx_seq_one_letter_code
_entity_poly.pdbx_strand_id
1 'polypeptide(L)'
;MKNKKLGMLVKASILSRKGATIFFCCFMVIATILVLVSAGAVMPLKNNIDQNINNHILNRELNFEINENTPQNEIDDTILSIKSIEHITNVYNVPAELDVKETSGVLFSAYTLSYVHEGYNLKIISGRAFKENEENVAVVPEVLKDFNSESQRINKIDGKTLVGKNLIFADESGKEHKLKIVGVYNTSDPIFTGNQILIPRNSLIEFNNEVIANAKGSTSITSDKAYKILVDDAKNLESVQSEVSSYCEPYTMDLNFDSQSYNIALIIIIGSIVFFALFVIAGQYMFVKSNISRRTEELALYRSLGYKSNQIFFIIFAEYFFIGIISITVGTILTVLLDILLINPYLMNLVGNTMMEMTVNVSAVYILLFLVIYLIVLVIVSIWAVKRSEKTDLSVLLRER
;
A
#
# COMPACT_ATOMS: atom_id res chain seq x y z
N MET A 1 42.27 -34.63 -5.58
CA MET A 1 41.55 -35.89 -5.34
C MET A 1 40.65 -35.91 -4.11
N LYS A 2 41.00 -35.26 -2.98
CA LYS A 2 40.16 -35.25 -1.75
C LYS A 2 38.75 -34.62 -1.95
N ASN A 3 38.61 -33.49 -2.65
CA ASN A 3 37.33 -32.79 -2.83
C ASN A 3 36.31 -33.57 -3.70
N LYS A 4 36.77 -34.35 -4.67
CA LYS A 4 35.89 -35.16 -5.53
C LYS A 4 35.25 -36.33 -4.76
N LYS A 5 35.98 -36.92 -3.80
CA LYS A 5 35.45 -37.96 -2.91
C LYS A 5 34.44 -37.41 -1.92
N LEU A 6 34.65 -36.18 -1.40
CA LEU A 6 33.71 -35.51 -0.48
C LEU A 6 32.38 -35.23 -1.17
N GLY A 7 32.40 -34.72 -2.40
CA GLY A 7 31.18 -34.47 -3.18
C GLY A 7 30.37 -35.75 -3.49
N MET A 8 31.08 -36.89 -3.73
CA MET A 8 30.41 -38.20 -3.91
C MET A 8 29.70 -38.65 -2.62
N LEU A 9 30.30 -38.43 -1.45
CA LEU A 9 29.71 -38.78 -0.16
C LEU A 9 28.45 -37.95 0.11
N VAL A 10 28.48 -36.64 -0.15
CA VAL A 10 27.34 -35.76 -0.01
C VAL A 10 26.18 -36.21 -0.92
N LYS A 11 26.46 -36.51 -2.20
CA LYS A 11 25.48 -37.02 -3.15
C LYS A 11 24.89 -38.38 -2.70
N ALA A 12 25.72 -39.29 -2.25
CA ALA A 12 25.28 -40.60 -1.76
C ALA A 12 24.39 -40.45 -0.51
N SER A 13 24.75 -39.56 0.41
CA SER A 13 23.95 -39.25 1.60
C SER A 13 22.59 -38.72 1.28
N ILE A 14 22.47 -37.76 0.36
CA ILE A 14 21.20 -37.20 -0.11
C ILE A 14 20.30 -38.29 -0.75
N LEU A 15 20.89 -39.13 -1.59
CA LEU A 15 20.15 -40.17 -2.32
C LEU A 15 19.75 -41.37 -1.45
N SER A 16 20.48 -41.68 -0.39
CA SER A 16 20.13 -42.79 0.53
C SER A 16 18.92 -42.50 1.41
N ARG A 17 18.53 -41.21 1.57
CA ARG A 17 17.47 -40.75 2.50
C ARG A 17 16.41 -39.92 1.83
N LYS A 18 15.92 -40.37 0.68
CA LYS A 18 14.97 -39.63 -0.17
C LYS A 18 13.78 -39.09 0.60
N GLY A 19 13.15 -39.85 1.50
CA GLY A 19 11.96 -39.44 2.26
C GLY A 19 12.24 -38.25 3.18
N ALA A 20 13.33 -38.29 3.95
CA ALA A 20 13.72 -37.18 4.83
C ALA A 20 14.13 -35.94 4.05
N THR A 21 14.84 -36.12 2.94
CA THR A 21 15.26 -35.02 2.06
C THR A 21 14.04 -34.35 1.43
N ILE A 22 13.08 -35.12 0.88
CA ILE A 22 11.86 -34.57 0.29
C ILE A 22 11.05 -33.82 1.34
N PHE A 23 10.87 -34.40 2.53
CA PHE A 23 10.14 -33.72 3.62
C PHE A 23 10.79 -32.38 3.97
N PHE A 24 12.12 -32.34 4.10
CA PHE A 24 12.84 -31.09 4.38
C PHE A 24 12.71 -30.08 3.24
N CYS A 25 12.81 -30.54 1.98
CA CYS A 25 12.55 -29.68 0.83
C CYS A 25 11.15 -29.07 0.88
N CYS A 26 10.11 -29.88 1.07
CA CYS A 26 8.72 -29.39 1.16
C CYS A 26 8.56 -28.41 2.32
N PHE A 27 9.09 -28.73 3.50
CA PHE A 27 9.07 -27.83 4.65
C PHE A 27 9.72 -26.47 4.32
N MET A 28 10.92 -26.48 3.73
CA MET A 28 11.65 -25.26 3.38
C MET A 28 10.96 -24.46 2.27
N VAL A 29 10.34 -25.12 1.30
CA VAL A 29 9.54 -24.46 0.25
C VAL A 29 8.35 -23.72 0.86
N ILE A 30 7.55 -24.40 1.69
CA ILE A 30 6.40 -23.81 2.37
C ILE A 30 6.85 -22.65 3.28
N ALA A 31 7.90 -22.86 4.04
CA ALA A 31 8.47 -21.83 4.92
C ALA A 31 8.93 -20.58 4.15
N THR A 32 9.57 -20.78 2.98
CA THR A 32 10.00 -19.70 2.10
C THR A 32 8.80 -18.91 1.60
N ILE A 33 7.75 -19.59 1.13
CA ILE A 33 6.50 -18.93 0.67
C ILE A 33 5.90 -18.07 1.79
N LEU A 34 5.70 -18.63 2.98
CA LEU A 34 5.08 -17.93 4.11
C LEU A 34 5.86 -16.68 4.51
N VAL A 35 7.17 -16.79 4.62
CA VAL A 35 8.03 -15.65 5.01
C VAL A 35 8.06 -14.59 3.92
N LEU A 36 8.23 -14.96 2.65
CA LEU A 36 8.35 -14.01 1.54
C LEU A 36 7.02 -13.31 1.23
N VAL A 37 5.87 -14.01 1.30
CA VAL A 37 4.55 -13.38 1.14
C VAL A 37 4.31 -12.36 2.26
N SER A 38 4.55 -12.75 3.52
CA SER A 38 4.37 -11.84 4.66
C SER A 38 5.32 -10.63 4.57
N ALA A 39 6.59 -10.84 4.22
CA ALA A 39 7.56 -9.75 4.05
C ALA A 39 7.22 -8.84 2.87
N GLY A 40 6.75 -9.44 1.76
CA GLY A 40 6.36 -8.72 0.55
C GLY A 40 5.14 -7.81 0.74
N ALA A 41 4.29 -8.06 1.73
CA ALA A 41 3.13 -7.25 2.05
C ALA A 41 3.45 -5.99 2.89
N VAL A 42 4.58 -5.99 3.64
CA VAL A 42 4.89 -4.90 4.61
C VAL A 42 5.09 -3.57 3.91
N MET A 43 5.96 -3.53 2.90
CA MET A 43 6.35 -2.25 2.29
C MET A 43 5.20 -1.60 1.51
N PRO A 44 4.44 -2.34 0.68
CA PRO A 44 3.25 -1.79 0.05
C PRO A 44 2.21 -1.30 1.07
N LEU A 45 1.92 -2.07 2.12
CA LEU A 45 0.98 -1.65 3.15
C LEU A 45 1.47 -0.40 3.88
N LYS A 46 2.74 -0.36 4.28
CA LYS A 46 3.32 0.82 4.93
C LYS A 46 3.23 2.05 4.02
N ASN A 47 3.61 1.93 2.75
CA ASN A 47 3.53 3.04 1.81
C ASN A 47 2.09 3.52 1.60
N ASN A 48 1.12 2.59 1.57
CA ASN A 48 -0.29 2.95 1.48
C ASN A 48 -0.77 3.70 2.73
N ILE A 49 -0.39 3.25 3.93
CA ILE A 49 -0.73 3.94 5.17
C ILE A 49 -0.10 5.34 5.17
N ASP A 50 1.18 5.43 4.83
CA ASP A 50 1.89 6.72 4.85
C ASP A 50 1.34 7.71 3.81
N GLN A 51 1.00 7.25 2.59
CA GLN A 51 0.55 8.13 1.51
C GLN A 51 -0.96 8.40 1.52
N ASN A 52 -1.77 7.37 1.75
CA ASN A 52 -3.22 7.47 1.59
C ASN A 52 -3.97 7.76 2.90
N ILE A 53 -3.29 7.60 4.05
CA ILE A 53 -3.89 7.86 5.37
C ILE A 53 -3.12 8.97 6.07
N ASN A 54 -1.87 8.72 6.48
CA ASN A 54 -1.13 9.67 7.29
C ASN A 54 -0.86 10.98 6.52
N ASN A 55 -0.52 10.89 5.24
CA ASN A 55 -0.19 12.02 4.38
C ASN A 55 -1.29 12.35 3.36
N HIS A 56 -2.53 11.96 3.68
CA HIS A 56 -3.69 12.30 2.89
C HIS A 56 -3.86 13.81 2.80
N ILE A 57 -4.37 14.31 1.67
CA ILE A 57 -4.49 15.76 1.42
C ILE A 57 -5.25 16.47 2.54
N LEU A 58 -6.34 15.88 3.04
CA LEU A 58 -7.15 16.44 4.10
C LEU A 58 -6.40 16.53 5.46
N ASN A 59 -5.38 15.71 5.67
CA ASN A 59 -4.49 15.78 6.84
C ASN A 59 -3.33 16.79 6.65
N ARG A 60 -3.26 17.43 5.50
CA ARG A 60 -2.25 18.44 5.15
C ARG A 60 -2.85 19.79 4.80
N GLU A 61 -4.18 19.92 4.87
CA GLU A 61 -4.87 21.17 4.61
C GLU A 61 -5.32 21.84 5.90
N LEU A 62 -5.04 23.13 6.01
CA LEU A 62 -5.64 24.03 6.97
C LEU A 62 -6.61 24.91 6.23
N ASN A 63 -7.80 25.10 6.79
CA ASN A 63 -8.79 26.02 6.26
C ASN A 63 -8.75 27.30 7.08
N PHE A 64 -8.99 28.44 6.45
CA PHE A 64 -9.21 29.69 7.14
C PHE A 64 -10.17 30.59 6.34
N GLU A 65 -10.83 31.47 7.02
CA GLU A 65 -11.75 32.41 6.44
C GLU A 65 -11.28 33.82 6.76
N ILE A 66 -11.42 34.72 5.80
CA ILE A 66 -11.15 36.13 5.96
C ILE A 66 -12.46 36.87 5.99
N ASN A 67 -12.59 37.86 6.86
CA ASN A 67 -13.83 38.65 7.01
C ASN A 67 -14.22 39.29 5.68
N GLU A 68 -15.50 39.20 5.32
CA GLU A 68 -16.06 39.73 4.06
C GLU A 68 -15.75 41.21 3.80
N ASN A 69 -15.55 42.02 4.86
CA ASN A 69 -15.27 43.45 4.76
C ASN A 69 -13.76 43.77 4.63
N THR A 70 -12.88 42.77 4.65
CA THR A 70 -11.44 42.99 4.54
C THR A 70 -11.06 43.46 3.14
N PRO A 71 -10.32 44.57 2.97
CA PRO A 71 -9.86 45.05 1.68
C PRO A 71 -8.98 44.03 0.97
N GLN A 72 -9.06 43.98 -0.37
CA GLN A 72 -8.33 42.98 -1.16
C GLN A 72 -6.80 43.06 -0.98
N ASN A 73 -6.26 44.25 -0.83
CA ASN A 73 -4.81 44.43 -0.56
C ASN A 73 -4.37 43.80 0.76
N GLU A 74 -5.19 43.89 1.82
CA GLU A 74 -4.89 43.24 3.11
C GLU A 74 -4.99 41.70 3.01
N ILE A 75 -5.93 41.21 2.20
CA ILE A 75 -6.04 39.78 1.90
C ILE A 75 -4.78 39.28 1.18
N ASP A 76 -4.35 40.01 0.15
CA ASP A 76 -3.17 39.65 -0.64
C ASP A 76 -1.88 39.67 0.22
N ASP A 77 -1.73 40.67 1.09
CA ASP A 77 -0.60 40.78 2.02
C ASP A 77 -0.60 39.62 3.05
N THR A 78 -1.77 39.26 3.55
CA THR A 78 -1.92 38.10 4.46
C THR A 78 -1.55 36.80 3.77
N ILE A 79 -2.05 36.57 2.55
CA ILE A 79 -1.73 35.37 1.76
C ILE A 79 -0.23 35.31 1.45
N LEU A 80 0.40 36.42 1.09
CA LEU A 80 1.83 36.46 0.83
C LEU A 80 2.64 36.15 2.09
N SER A 81 2.23 36.68 3.24
CA SER A 81 2.86 36.40 4.52
C SER A 81 2.76 34.92 4.89
N ILE A 82 1.56 34.33 4.76
CA ILE A 82 1.35 32.91 4.99
C ILE A 82 2.18 32.06 4.04
N LYS A 83 2.22 32.38 2.74
CA LYS A 83 3.03 31.66 1.75
C LYS A 83 4.54 31.65 2.03
N SER A 84 5.03 32.60 2.81
CA SER A 84 6.45 32.69 3.18
C SER A 84 6.84 31.75 4.33
N ILE A 85 5.88 31.14 5.01
CA ILE A 85 6.12 30.21 6.12
C ILE A 85 6.70 28.90 5.58
N GLU A 86 7.71 28.37 6.28
CA GLU A 86 8.34 27.09 5.94
C GLU A 86 7.29 25.96 5.95
N HIS A 87 7.46 24.97 5.08
CA HIS A 87 6.54 23.82 4.89
C HIS A 87 5.19 24.14 4.25
N ILE A 88 4.87 25.38 3.92
CA ILE A 88 3.68 25.70 3.13
C ILE A 88 3.99 25.57 1.64
N THR A 89 3.27 24.66 0.99
CA THR A 89 3.42 24.42 -0.44
C THR A 89 2.60 25.38 -1.26
N ASN A 90 1.37 25.66 -0.83
CA ASN A 90 0.48 26.60 -1.50
C ASN A 90 -0.60 27.16 -0.56
N VAL A 91 -1.14 28.31 -0.94
CA VAL A 91 -2.34 28.90 -0.35
C VAL A 91 -3.27 29.26 -1.50
N TYR A 92 -4.46 28.74 -1.49
CA TYR A 92 -5.43 28.94 -2.56
C TYR A 92 -6.84 29.19 -2.05
N ASN A 93 -7.59 29.94 -2.83
CA ASN A 93 -8.98 30.22 -2.55
C ASN A 93 -9.85 28.99 -2.81
N VAL A 94 -10.88 28.81 -2.02
CA VAL A 94 -11.85 27.69 -2.11
C VAL A 94 -13.11 28.18 -2.80
N PRO A 95 -13.39 27.74 -4.06
CA PRO A 95 -14.65 28.07 -4.70
C PRO A 95 -15.82 27.34 -4.01
N ALA A 96 -16.96 27.98 -3.94
CA ALA A 96 -18.17 27.32 -3.48
C ALA A 96 -18.54 26.17 -4.42
N GLU A 97 -19.03 25.10 -3.84
CA GLU A 97 -19.69 24.06 -4.61
C GLU A 97 -21.04 24.57 -5.14
N LEU A 98 -21.39 24.19 -6.37
CA LEU A 98 -22.64 24.61 -7.02
C LEU A 98 -23.56 23.42 -7.19
N ASP A 99 -24.78 23.52 -6.65
CA ASP A 99 -25.82 22.56 -6.95
C ASP A 99 -26.43 22.84 -8.33
N VAL A 100 -26.43 21.83 -9.16
CA VAL A 100 -26.85 21.91 -10.56
C VAL A 100 -27.80 20.77 -10.89
N LYS A 101 -28.72 21.04 -11.84
CA LYS A 101 -29.60 20.03 -12.40
C LYS A 101 -29.31 19.81 -13.87
N GLU A 102 -29.22 18.56 -14.27
CA GLU A 102 -29.02 18.22 -15.68
C GLU A 102 -30.31 18.44 -16.46
N THR A 103 -30.23 19.12 -17.61
CA THR A 103 -31.37 19.55 -18.41
C THR A 103 -31.53 18.81 -19.75
N SER A 104 -30.52 18.05 -20.17
CA SER A 104 -30.59 17.28 -21.45
C SER A 104 -31.36 15.96 -21.34
N GLY A 105 -31.85 15.59 -20.14
CA GLY A 105 -32.66 14.39 -19.92
C GLY A 105 -31.85 13.09 -19.79
N VAL A 106 -30.55 13.18 -19.58
CA VAL A 106 -29.65 12.03 -19.36
C VAL A 106 -29.64 11.65 -17.88
N LEU A 107 -29.75 12.64 -17.00
CA LEU A 107 -29.74 12.49 -15.55
C LEU A 107 -30.98 13.20 -14.97
N PHE A 108 -31.49 12.73 -13.84
CA PHE A 108 -32.71 13.24 -13.23
C PHE A 108 -32.50 13.92 -11.87
N SER A 109 -31.38 13.62 -11.20
CA SER A 109 -31.04 14.19 -9.88
C SER A 109 -30.40 15.57 -9.98
N ALA A 110 -30.37 16.25 -8.84
CA ALA A 110 -29.43 17.33 -8.62
C ALA A 110 -28.03 16.75 -8.35
N TYR A 111 -27.01 17.43 -8.84
CA TYR A 111 -25.60 17.09 -8.67
C TYR A 111 -24.86 18.32 -8.15
N THR A 112 -23.76 18.08 -7.47
CA THR A 112 -22.91 19.16 -6.98
C THR A 112 -21.67 19.27 -7.88
N LEU A 113 -21.47 20.43 -8.52
CA LEU A 113 -20.21 20.76 -9.16
C LEU A 113 -19.20 21.10 -8.10
N SER A 114 -18.08 20.41 -8.12
CA SER A 114 -16.99 20.59 -7.18
C SER A 114 -15.66 20.61 -7.93
N TYR A 115 -14.56 20.78 -7.23
CA TYR A 115 -13.21 20.85 -7.78
C TYR A 115 -12.31 19.78 -7.18
N VAL A 116 -11.17 19.56 -7.80
CA VAL A 116 -10.12 18.68 -7.24
C VAL A 116 -9.24 19.53 -6.33
N HIS A 117 -9.06 19.09 -5.07
CA HIS A 117 -8.14 19.74 -4.14
C HIS A 117 -6.74 19.87 -4.71
N GLU A 118 -6.09 20.99 -4.51
CA GLU A 118 -4.78 21.25 -5.06
C GLU A 118 -3.74 20.29 -4.46
N GLY A 119 -2.93 19.66 -5.32
CA GLY A 119 -2.00 18.61 -4.89
C GLY A 119 -2.62 17.21 -4.69
N TYR A 120 -3.94 17.07 -4.90
CA TYR A 120 -4.56 15.76 -4.89
C TYR A 120 -4.41 15.05 -6.23
N ASN A 121 -3.93 13.81 -6.22
CA ASN A 121 -3.79 13.01 -7.43
C ASN A 121 -5.08 12.22 -7.70
N LEU A 122 -5.96 12.79 -8.51
CA LEU A 122 -7.24 12.18 -8.84
C LEU A 122 -7.06 10.86 -9.60
N LYS A 123 -7.52 9.76 -9.00
CA LYS A 123 -7.44 8.43 -9.60
C LYS A 123 -8.52 8.26 -10.68
N ILE A 124 -8.12 8.25 -11.95
CA ILE A 124 -9.00 8.06 -13.10
C ILE A 124 -9.11 6.57 -13.44
N ILE A 125 -10.37 6.08 -13.52
CA ILE A 125 -10.68 4.68 -13.86
C ILE A 125 -10.90 4.50 -15.36
N SER A 126 -11.44 5.54 -16.02
CA SER A 126 -11.75 5.51 -17.47
C SER A 126 -11.63 6.91 -18.06
N GLY A 127 -11.20 7.02 -19.31
CA GLY A 127 -10.96 8.31 -19.93
C GLY A 127 -9.67 8.96 -19.46
N ARG A 128 -9.71 10.27 -19.15
CA ARG A 128 -8.57 11.05 -18.67
C ARG A 128 -8.98 12.08 -17.61
N ALA A 129 -8.03 12.57 -16.84
CA ALA A 129 -8.21 13.78 -16.04
C ALA A 129 -8.30 15.01 -16.94
N PHE A 130 -8.87 16.09 -16.44
CA PHE A 130 -8.81 17.39 -17.07
C PHE A 130 -7.48 18.10 -16.74
N LYS A 131 -7.10 19.06 -17.56
CA LYS A 131 -5.97 19.96 -17.29
C LYS A 131 -6.47 21.19 -16.54
N GLU A 132 -5.62 21.82 -15.77
CA GLU A 132 -5.95 22.96 -14.89
C GLU A 132 -6.59 24.14 -15.66
N ASN A 133 -6.17 24.41 -16.88
CA ASN A 133 -6.67 25.49 -17.73
C ASN A 133 -7.64 25.00 -18.82
N GLU A 134 -8.21 23.81 -18.67
CA GLU A 134 -9.18 23.26 -19.62
C GLU A 134 -10.58 23.70 -19.23
N GLU A 135 -11.31 24.28 -20.16
CA GLU A 135 -12.67 24.78 -19.93
C GLU A 135 -13.73 23.79 -20.42
N ASN A 136 -14.93 23.91 -19.86
CA ASN A 136 -16.11 23.13 -20.28
C ASN A 136 -15.90 21.59 -20.27
N VAL A 137 -15.08 21.10 -19.37
CA VAL A 137 -14.85 19.67 -19.16
C VAL A 137 -15.16 19.26 -17.74
N ALA A 138 -15.55 18.00 -17.58
CA ALA A 138 -15.83 17.42 -16.29
C ALA A 138 -15.39 15.96 -16.18
N VAL A 139 -15.15 15.49 -14.96
CA VAL A 139 -15.03 14.07 -14.64
C VAL A 139 -16.15 13.70 -13.68
N VAL A 140 -16.69 12.50 -13.85
CA VAL A 140 -17.83 11.99 -13.09
C VAL A 140 -17.42 10.82 -12.19
N PRO A 141 -18.14 10.52 -11.10
CA PRO A 141 -17.86 9.38 -10.27
C PRO A 141 -18.10 8.06 -11.02
N GLU A 142 -17.46 6.98 -10.56
CA GLU A 142 -17.64 5.63 -11.16
C GLU A 142 -19.11 5.21 -11.18
N VAL A 143 -19.84 5.52 -10.11
CA VAL A 143 -21.28 5.23 -10.00
C VAL A 143 -22.01 6.49 -9.55
N LEU A 144 -22.83 7.06 -10.44
CA LEU A 144 -23.75 8.14 -10.08
C LEU A 144 -25.05 7.52 -9.52
N LYS A 145 -25.48 8.08 -8.39
CA LYS A 145 -26.79 7.75 -7.83
C LYS A 145 -27.80 8.77 -8.35
N ASP A 146 -28.62 8.35 -9.28
CA ASP A 146 -29.60 9.19 -9.96
C ASP A 146 -31.02 8.89 -9.45
N PHE A 147 -31.60 9.83 -8.71
CA PHE A 147 -32.94 9.69 -8.16
C PHE A 147 -33.99 10.21 -9.15
N ASN A 148 -34.78 9.30 -9.71
CA ASN A 148 -35.91 9.68 -10.54
C ASN A 148 -37.15 9.89 -9.67
N SER A 149 -37.60 11.13 -9.59
CA SER A 149 -38.76 11.54 -8.78
C SER A 149 -40.09 10.95 -9.27
N GLU A 150 -40.23 10.65 -10.56
CA GLU A 150 -41.43 10.06 -11.14
C GLU A 150 -41.58 8.59 -10.76
N SER A 151 -40.50 7.85 -10.79
CA SER A 151 -40.48 6.42 -10.45
C SER A 151 -40.17 6.13 -8.98
N GLN A 152 -39.76 7.14 -8.20
CA GLN A 152 -39.26 7.06 -6.81
C GLN A 152 -38.13 6.01 -6.65
N ARG A 153 -37.29 5.85 -7.67
CA ARG A 153 -36.19 4.88 -7.67
C ARG A 153 -34.85 5.59 -7.81
N ILE A 154 -33.87 5.05 -7.11
CA ILE A 154 -32.47 5.41 -7.31
C ILE A 154 -31.90 4.52 -8.40
N ASN A 155 -31.58 5.09 -9.54
CA ASN A 155 -30.88 4.43 -10.60
C ASN A 155 -29.36 4.58 -10.35
N LYS A 156 -28.61 3.50 -10.56
CA LYS A 156 -27.16 3.54 -10.55
C LYS A 156 -26.68 3.64 -12.00
N ILE A 157 -26.07 4.75 -12.35
CA ILE A 157 -25.54 4.99 -13.69
C ILE A 157 -24.04 4.75 -13.62
N ASP A 158 -23.52 3.87 -14.49
CA ASP A 158 -22.08 3.67 -14.67
C ASP A 158 -21.49 4.92 -15.35
N GLY A 159 -20.62 5.64 -14.65
CA GLY A 159 -19.96 6.83 -15.17
C GLY A 159 -19.20 6.60 -16.48
N LYS A 160 -18.71 5.38 -16.73
CA LYS A 160 -18.02 5.01 -17.98
C LYS A 160 -18.90 5.22 -19.20
N THR A 161 -20.22 5.08 -19.06
CA THR A 161 -21.17 5.29 -20.17
C THR A 161 -21.36 6.74 -20.55
N LEU A 162 -20.89 7.66 -19.72
CA LEU A 162 -20.99 9.10 -19.92
C LEU A 162 -19.73 9.70 -20.58
N VAL A 163 -18.62 9.00 -20.60
CA VAL A 163 -17.38 9.49 -21.19
C VAL A 163 -17.58 9.84 -22.65
N GLY A 164 -17.15 11.05 -23.02
CA GLY A 164 -17.32 11.63 -24.36
C GLY A 164 -18.64 12.32 -24.61
N LYS A 165 -19.65 12.18 -23.74
CA LYS A 165 -20.92 12.87 -23.86
C LYS A 165 -20.80 14.33 -23.39
N ASN A 166 -21.65 15.18 -23.94
CA ASN A 166 -21.89 16.54 -23.44
C ASN A 166 -23.15 16.49 -22.57
N LEU A 167 -23.04 16.96 -21.35
CA LEU A 167 -24.18 17.17 -20.44
C LEU A 167 -24.41 18.67 -20.30
N ILE A 168 -25.67 19.05 -20.10
CA ILE A 168 -26.05 20.44 -19.88
C ILE A 168 -26.60 20.53 -18.48
N PHE A 169 -25.98 21.35 -17.66
CA PHE A 169 -26.36 21.57 -16.26
C PHE A 169 -26.89 23.00 -16.11
N ALA A 170 -28.06 23.12 -15.53
CA ALA A 170 -28.60 24.43 -15.10
C ALA A 170 -28.26 24.64 -13.62
N ASP A 171 -27.72 25.82 -13.30
CA ASP A 171 -27.48 26.26 -11.95
C ASP A 171 -28.80 26.85 -11.30
N GLU A 172 -28.71 27.25 -10.05
CA GLU A 172 -29.85 27.84 -9.32
C GLU A 172 -30.39 29.14 -9.96
N SER A 173 -29.58 29.86 -10.73
CA SER A 173 -29.97 31.03 -11.48
C SER A 173 -30.70 30.68 -12.79
N GLY A 174 -30.72 29.40 -13.18
CA GLY A 174 -31.27 28.91 -14.43
C GLY A 174 -30.33 29.03 -15.62
N LYS A 175 -29.07 29.41 -15.41
CA LYS A 175 -28.08 29.45 -16.48
C LYS A 175 -27.57 28.04 -16.81
N GLU A 176 -27.44 27.76 -18.08
CA GLU A 176 -26.99 26.47 -18.59
C GLU A 176 -25.47 26.46 -18.82
N HIS A 177 -24.81 25.45 -18.29
CA HIS A 177 -23.38 25.15 -18.44
C HIS A 177 -23.24 23.85 -19.20
N LYS A 178 -22.57 23.88 -20.36
CA LYS A 178 -22.34 22.68 -21.17
C LYS A 178 -20.98 22.09 -20.84
N LEU A 179 -20.97 20.89 -20.27
CA LEU A 179 -19.76 20.20 -19.84
C LEU A 179 -19.56 18.90 -20.63
N LYS A 180 -18.37 18.71 -21.18
CA LYS A 180 -17.95 17.46 -21.79
C LYS A 180 -17.35 16.53 -20.77
N ILE A 181 -17.91 15.34 -20.62
CA ILE A 181 -17.36 14.33 -19.70
C ILE A 181 -16.11 13.71 -20.33
N VAL A 182 -14.94 13.94 -19.70
CA VAL A 182 -13.65 13.48 -20.23
C VAL A 182 -13.09 12.28 -19.50
N GLY A 183 -13.61 11.98 -18.30
CA GLY A 183 -13.14 10.85 -17.52
C GLY A 183 -14.06 10.47 -16.37
N VAL A 184 -13.70 9.38 -15.72
CA VAL A 184 -14.39 8.80 -14.57
C VAL A 184 -13.39 8.62 -13.45
N TYR A 185 -13.71 9.13 -12.27
CA TYR A 185 -12.84 9.02 -11.10
C TYR A 185 -13.33 7.97 -10.10
N ASN A 186 -12.40 7.48 -9.28
CA ASN A 186 -12.68 6.54 -8.22
C ASN A 186 -13.27 7.27 -6.99
N THR A 187 -14.42 6.82 -6.51
CA THR A 187 -15.13 7.38 -5.34
C THR A 187 -14.79 6.71 -4.02
N SER A 188 -13.77 5.87 -3.98
CA SER A 188 -13.37 5.19 -2.74
C SER A 188 -12.68 6.12 -1.73
N ASP A 189 -12.22 7.29 -2.19
CA ASP A 189 -11.63 8.31 -1.33
C ASP A 189 -12.74 9.09 -0.61
N PRO A 190 -12.70 9.23 0.73
CA PRO A 190 -13.70 9.96 1.51
C PRO A 190 -13.77 11.46 1.22
N ILE A 191 -12.80 12.02 0.50
CA ILE A 191 -12.87 13.40 -0.01
C ILE A 191 -14.08 13.60 -0.93
N PHE A 192 -14.61 12.52 -1.53
CA PHE A 192 -15.71 12.57 -2.48
C PHE A 192 -17.01 12.03 -1.89
N THR A 193 -18.08 12.82 -1.99
CA THR A 193 -19.41 12.44 -1.46
C THR A 193 -20.22 11.54 -2.41
N GLY A 194 -19.68 11.18 -3.57
CA GLY A 194 -20.27 10.20 -4.50
C GLY A 194 -21.24 10.73 -5.54
N ASN A 195 -21.74 11.98 -5.42
CA ASN A 195 -22.56 12.64 -6.46
C ASN A 195 -21.93 13.95 -6.95
N GLN A 196 -20.66 14.14 -6.65
CA GLN A 196 -19.91 15.33 -7.10
C GLN A 196 -19.42 15.11 -8.54
N ILE A 197 -19.67 16.11 -9.37
CA ILE A 197 -19.11 16.23 -10.71
C ILE A 197 -17.94 17.20 -10.61
N LEU A 198 -16.72 16.71 -10.87
CA LEU A 198 -15.53 17.52 -10.69
C LEU A 198 -15.20 18.25 -11.98
N ILE A 199 -14.98 19.55 -11.86
CA ILE A 199 -14.60 20.46 -12.94
C ILE A 199 -13.29 21.18 -12.58
N PRO A 200 -12.58 21.80 -13.53
CA PRO A 200 -11.43 22.62 -13.22
C PRO A 200 -11.82 23.75 -12.26
N ARG A 201 -10.97 24.00 -11.24
CA ARG A 201 -11.24 25.01 -10.21
C ARG A 201 -11.54 26.40 -10.79
N ASN A 202 -10.79 26.81 -11.81
CA ASN A 202 -10.99 28.10 -12.44
C ASN A 202 -12.38 28.21 -13.10
N SER A 203 -12.87 27.13 -13.73
CA SER A 203 -14.23 27.08 -14.28
C SER A 203 -15.30 27.18 -13.20
N LEU A 204 -15.07 26.56 -12.03
CA LEU A 204 -16.02 26.65 -10.92
C LEU A 204 -16.05 28.07 -10.31
N ILE A 205 -14.90 28.76 -10.21
CA ILE A 205 -14.82 30.16 -9.77
C ILE A 205 -15.60 31.05 -10.76
N GLU A 206 -15.42 30.84 -12.08
CA GLU A 206 -16.13 31.59 -13.10
C GLU A 206 -17.65 31.40 -13.01
N PHE A 207 -18.11 30.14 -12.85
CA PHE A 207 -19.53 29.83 -12.69
C PHE A 207 -20.10 30.47 -11.43
N ASN A 208 -19.37 30.45 -10.31
CA ASN A 208 -19.79 31.14 -9.08
C ASN A 208 -19.96 32.65 -9.29
N ASN A 209 -18.99 33.29 -9.94
CA ASN A 209 -19.05 34.72 -10.23
C ASN A 209 -20.27 35.08 -11.11
N GLU A 210 -20.60 34.19 -12.07
CA GLU A 210 -21.78 34.37 -12.90
C GLU A 210 -23.07 34.19 -12.13
N VAL A 211 -23.16 33.21 -11.22
CA VAL A 211 -24.33 33.00 -10.35
C VAL A 211 -24.53 34.22 -9.43
N ILE A 212 -23.45 34.73 -8.81
CA ILE A 212 -23.51 35.94 -7.97
C ILE A 212 -23.97 37.16 -8.77
N ALA A 213 -23.45 37.34 -10.00
CA ALA A 213 -23.84 38.45 -10.84
C ALA A 213 -25.32 38.41 -11.27
N ASN A 214 -25.87 37.20 -11.43
CA ASN A 214 -27.27 36.98 -11.84
C ASN A 214 -28.25 36.97 -10.67
N ALA A 215 -27.78 36.58 -9.47
CA ALA A 215 -28.58 36.60 -8.23
C ALA A 215 -28.75 38.03 -7.75
N LYS A 216 -29.73 38.75 -8.29
CA LYS A 216 -30.10 40.10 -7.86
C LYS A 216 -30.46 40.11 -6.36
N GLY A 217 -29.47 40.12 -5.50
CA GLY A 217 -29.58 40.56 -4.09
C GLY A 217 -30.02 39.53 -3.06
N SER A 218 -29.87 38.22 -3.25
CA SER A 218 -30.39 37.27 -2.25
C SER A 218 -29.63 35.92 -2.14
N THR A 219 -28.36 35.88 -2.20
CA THR A 219 -27.67 34.71 -1.63
C THR A 219 -26.27 35.11 -1.22
N SER A 220 -25.93 34.94 0.04
CA SER A 220 -24.59 34.99 0.55
C SER A 220 -23.87 33.71 0.11
N ILE A 221 -23.42 33.66 -1.16
CA ILE A 221 -22.39 32.72 -1.54
C ILE A 221 -21.09 33.28 -0.96
N THR A 222 -20.84 32.94 0.30
CA THR A 222 -19.79 33.51 1.14
C THR A 222 -18.40 32.94 0.83
N SER A 223 -18.20 32.30 -0.32
CA SER A 223 -16.99 31.50 -0.56
C SER A 223 -15.79 32.24 -1.11
N ASP A 224 -15.92 33.49 -1.54
CA ASP A 224 -14.80 34.22 -2.15
C ASP A 224 -13.65 34.50 -1.18
N LYS A 225 -13.91 34.36 0.12
CA LYS A 225 -12.95 34.65 1.20
C LYS A 225 -12.55 33.42 2.02
N ALA A 226 -12.94 32.23 1.61
CA ALA A 226 -12.47 30.99 2.17
C ALA A 226 -11.18 30.53 1.46
N TYR A 227 -10.20 30.14 2.23
CA TYR A 227 -8.88 29.74 1.74
C TYR A 227 -8.45 28.43 2.36
N LYS A 228 -7.59 27.72 1.63
CA LYS A 228 -6.88 26.54 2.12
C LYS A 228 -5.37 26.74 2.03
N ILE A 229 -4.70 26.27 3.04
CA ILE A 229 -3.25 26.20 3.12
C ILE A 229 -2.85 24.74 2.95
N LEU A 230 -2.02 24.46 1.96
CA LEU A 230 -1.49 23.12 1.72
C LEU A 230 -0.09 23.02 2.33
N VAL A 231 0.09 22.06 3.24
CA VAL A 231 1.36 21.74 3.88
C VAL A 231 2.04 20.59 3.14
N ASP A 232 3.37 20.56 3.12
CA ASP A 232 4.17 19.55 2.40
C ASP A 232 4.04 18.13 3.00
N ASP A 233 3.99 18.03 4.34
CA ASP A 233 3.85 16.76 5.09
C ASP A 233 2.91 16.97 6.29
N ALA A 234 2.04 16.01 6.54
CA ALA A 234 1.10 16.05 7.68
C ALA A 234 1.80 16.21 9.04
N LYS A 235 3.05 15.78 9.16
CA LYS A 235 3.85 15.95 10.39
C LYS A 235 4.15 17.39 10.72
N ASN A 236 4.16 18.26 9.71
CA ASN A 236 4.45 19.68 9.86
C ASN A 236 3.18 20.50 10.13
N LEU A 237 2.00 19.86 10.10
CA LEU A 237 0.70 20.55 10.19
C LEU A 237 0.57 21.36 11.50
N GLU A 238 0.88 20.75 12.65
CA GLU A 238 0.76 21.43 13.96
C GLU A 238 1.71 22.64 14.08
N SER A 239 2.95 22.51 13.59
CA SER A 239 3.91 23.62 13.60
C SER A 239 3.46 24.76 12.69
N VAL A 240 3.00 24.43 11.47
CA VAL A 240 2.46 25.41 10.52
C VAL A 240 1.20 26.06 11.07
N GLN A 241 0.27 25.28 11.66
CA GLN A 241 -0.93 25.82 12.28
C GLN A 241 -0.61 26.84 13.38
N SER A 242 0.36 26.54 14.24
CA SER A 242 0.81 27.45 15.30
C SER A 242 1.36 28.76 14.75
N GLU A 243 2.12 28.71 13.65
CA GLU A 243 2.71 29.89 13.03
C GLU A 243 1.69 30.72 12.27
N VAL A 244 0.80 30.06 11.52
CA VAL A 244 -0.32 30.68 10.77
C VAL A 244 -1.31 31.36 11.71
N SER A 245 -1.47 30.88 12.95
CA SER A 245 -2.38 31.46 13.95
C SER A 245 -2.05 32.91 14.31
N SER A 246 -0.86 33.40 13.96
CA SER A 246 -0.53 34.83 14.08
C SER A 246 -1.15 35.72 13.00
N TYR A 247 -1.63 35.14 11.90
CA TYR A 247 -2.20 35.86 10.74
C TYR A 247 -3.70 35.65 10.59
N CYS A 248 -4.20 34.46 10.93
CA CYS A 248 -5.62 34.10 10.80
C CYS A 248 -5.98 33.00 11.81
N GLU A 249 -7.25 32.61 11.88
CA GLU A 249 -7.72 31.48 12.69
C GLU A 249 -7.81 30.21 11.83
N PRO A 250 -6.74 29.40 11.74
CA PRO A 250 -6.76 28.20 10.94
C PRO A 250 -7.47 27.05 11.66
N TYR A 251 -8.25 26.27 10.92
CA TYR A 251 -8.88 25.07 11.43
C TYR A 251 -8.66 23.88 10.49
N THR A 252 -8.64 22.67 11.05
CA THR A 252 -8.56 21.42 10.31
C THR A 252 -9.94 20.81 10.14
N MET A 253 -10.16 20.11 9.04
CA MET A 253 -11.29 19.19 8.96
C MET A 253 -10.89 17.88 9.65
N ASP A 254 -11.56 17.57 10.77
CA ASP A 254 -11.37 16.28 11.43
C ASP A 254 -11.90 15.15 10.52
N LEU A 255 -10.96 14.49 9.85
CA LEU A 255 -11.27 13.24 9.20
C LEU A 255 -11.16 12.13 10.23
N ASN A 256 -12.27 11.49 10.53
CA ASN A 256 -12.29 10.23 11.29
C ASN A 256 -11.70 9.08 10.46
N PHE A 257 -10.44 9.24 9.98
CA PHE A 257 -9.71 8.10 9.49
C PHE A 257 -9.34 7.20 10.67
N ASP A 258 -9.81 5.98 10.63
CA ASP A 258 -9.38 4.96 11.59
C ASP A 258 -7.93 4.49 11.28
N SER A 259 -6.98 5.43 11.40
CA SER A 259 -5.55 5.15 11.25
C SER A 259 -5.08 4.07 12.22
N GLN A 260 -5.78 3.90 13.34
CA GLN A 260 -5.47 2.92 14.36
C GLN A 260 -5.67 1.48 13.85
N SER A 261 -6.74 1.19 13.13
CA SER A 261 -6.99 -0.13 12.54
C SER A 261 -5.91 -0.51 11.53
N TYR A 262 -5.45 0.44 10.73
CA TYR A 262 -4.39 0.19 9.75
C TYR A 262 -3.02 -0.04 10.39
N ASN A 263 -2.69 0.70 11.43
CA ASN A 263 -1.47 0.47 12.22
C ASN A 263 -1.49 -0.89 12.92
N ILE A 264 -2.65 -1.32 13.43
CA ILE A 264 -2.84 -2.66 13.99
C ILE A 264 -2.59 -3.74 12.93
N ALA A 265 -3.14 -3.57 11.71
CA ALA A 265 -2.90 -4.51 10.61
C ALA A 265 -1.40 -4.63 10.28
N LEU A 266 -0.67 -3.51 10.25
CA LEU A 266 0.77 -3.50 10.02
C LEU A 266 1.53 -4.23 11.13
N ILE A 267 1.16 -4.02 12.40
CA ILE A 267 1.74 -4.73 13.55
C ILE A 267 1.50 -6.24 13.44
N ILE A 268 0.28 -6.66 13.04
CA ILE A 268 -0.06 -8.08 12.84
C ILE A 268 0.81 -8.70 11.73
N ILE A 269 1.01 -8.00 10.62
CA ILE A 269 1.85 -8.50 9.52
C ILE A 269 3.32 -8.60 9.96
N ILE A 270 3.87 -7.60 10.63
CA ILE A 270 5.23 -7.67 11.18
C ILE A 270 5.35 -8.81 12.19
N GLY A 271 4.37 -8.96 13.08
CA GLY A 271 4.30 -10.07 14.04
C GLY A 271 4.28 -11.43 13.35
N SER A 272 3.57 -11.57 12.24
CA SER A 272 3.53 -12.81 11.46
C SER A 272 4.89 -13.16 10.84
N ILE A 273 5.64 -12.16 10.36
CA ILE A 273 7.00 -12.39 9.83
C ILE A 273 7.92 -12.93 10.92
N VAL A 274 7.90 -12.31 12.10
CA VAL A 274 8.71 -12.76 13.24
C VAL A 274 8.31 -14.19 13.63
N PHE A 275 7.01 -14.46 13.71
CA PHE A 275 6.50 -15.80 14.03
C PHE A 275 6.96 -16.85 13.02
N PHE A 276 6.78 -16.59 11.71
CA PHE A 276 7.22 -17.52 10.67
C PHE A 276 8.74 -17.69 10.63
N ALA A 277 9.50 -16.62 10.84
CA ALA A 277 10.96 -16.70 10.91
C ALA A 277 11.40 -17.59 12.07
N LEU A 278 10.84 -17.43 13.26
CA LEU A 278 11.11 -18.29 14.41
C LEU A 278 10.68 -19.74 14.16
N PHE A 279 9.53 -19.95 13.51
CA PHE A 279 9.06 -21.28 13.13
C PHE A 279 10.04 -21.98 12.18
N VAL A 280 10.56 -21.26 11.19
CA VAL A 280 11.58 -21.78 10.23
C VAL A 280 12.86 -22.14 10.98
N ILE A 281 13.36 -21.27 11.84
CA ILE A 281 14.58 -21.49 12.62
C ILE A 281 14.41 -22.74 13.50
N ALA A 282 13.32 -22.84 14.26
CA ALA A 282 13.04 -23.97 15.12
C ALA A 282 12.85 -25.27 14.32
N GLY A 283 12.09 -25.24 13.23
CA GLY A 283 11.85 -26.41 12.38
C GLY A 283 13.13 -26.90 11.72
N GLN A 284 13.95 -26.00 11.18
CA GLN A 284 15.25 -26.33 10.59
C GLN A 284 16.18 -26.96 11.65
N TYR A 285 16.27 -26.35 12.83
CA TYR A 285 17.07 -26.87 13.92
C TYR A 285 16.61 -28.29 14.34
N MET A 286 15.32 -28.47 14.59
CA MET A 286 14.75 -29.77 15.01
C MET A 286 14.97 -30.84 13.95
N PHE A 287 14.74 -30.50 12.67
CA PHE A 287 14.89 -31.44 11.56
C PHE A 287 16.35 -31.91 11.41
N VAL A 288 17.30 -30.97 11.34
CA VAL A 288 18.71 -31.30 11.19
C VAL A 288 19.22 -32.05 12.40
N LYS A 289 18.81 -31.64 13.63
CA LYS A 289 19.15 -32.35 14.88
C LYS A 289 18.63 -33.79 14.89
N SER A 290 17.38 -34.01 14.49
CA SER A 290 16.79 -35.36 14.42
C SER A 290 17.52 -36.25 13.42
N ASN A 291 17.80 -35.73 12.23
CA ASN A 291 18.52 -36.49 11.21
C ASN A 291 19.96 -36.84 11.62
N ILE A 292 20.67 -35.91 12.27
CA ILE A 292 22.03 -36.15 12.75
C ILE A 292 22.03 -37.16 13.89
N SER A 293 21.02 -37.09 14.80
CA SER A 293 20.89 -38.10 15.88
C SER A 293 20.71 -39.51 15.36
N ARG A 294 20.03 -39.69 14.24
CA ARG A 294 19.87 -40.99 13.55
C ARG A 294 21.13 -41.45 12.80
N ARG A 295 22.13 -40.59 12.61
CA ARG A 295 23.39 -40.82 11.86
C ARG A 295 24.60 -40.91 12.79
N THR A 296 24.40 -40.97 14.10
CA THR A 296 25.50 -40.96 15.04
C THR A 296 26.50 -42.08 14.79
N GLU A 297 26.04 -43.28 14.44
CA GLU A 297 26.88 -44.41 14.07
C GLU A 297 27.69 -44.14 12.80
N GLU A 298 27.06 -43.61 11.76
CA GLU A 298 27.70 -43.26 10.49
C GLU A 298 28.79 -42.19 10.66
N LEU A 299 28.50 -41.18 11.47
CA LEU A 299 29.45 -40.11 11.80
C LEU A 299 30.64 -40.62 12.67
N ALA A 300 30.35 -41.54 13.58
CA ALA A 300 31.37 -42.22 14.37
C ALA A 300 32.29 -43.12 13.48
N LEU A 301 31.69 -43.79 12.48
CA LEU A 301 32.47 -44.56 11.49
C LEU A 301 33.38 -43.67 10.66
N TYR A 302 32.93 -42.50 10.22
CA TYR A 302 33.81 -41.53 9.52
C TYR A 302 35.00 -41.12 10.37
N ARG A 303 34.79 -40.95 11.68
CA ARG A 303 35.89 -40.65 12.61
C ARG A 303 36.86 -41.80 12.75
N SER A 304 36.38 -43.01 12.86
CA SER A 304 37.27 -44.20 12.95
C SER A 304 38.11 -44.41 11.65
N LEU A 305 37.56 -43.93 10.52
CA LEU A 305 38.27 -43.88 9.24
C LEU A 305 39.25 -42.71 9.10
N GLY A 306 39.42 -41.90 10.19
CA GLY A 306 40.41 -40.82 10.23
C GLY A 306 39.91 -39.48 9.67
N TYR A 307 38.58 -39.29 9.49
CA TYR A 307 38.05 -37.97 9.09
C TYR A 307 38.16 -36.99 10.26
N LYS A 308 38.70 -35.80 9.97
CA LYS A 308 38.80 -34.70 10.95
C LYS A 308 37.44 -34.05 11.16
N SER A 309 37.23 -33.43 12.32
CA SER A 309 35.97 -32.68 12.69
C SER A 309 35.53 -31.67 11.61
N ASN A 310 36.51 -30.94 11.01
CA ASN A 310 36.21 -30.00 9.92
C ASN A 310 35.70 -30.66 8.64
N GLN A 311 36.09 -31.92 8.38
CA GLN A 311 35.59 -32.65 7.19
C GLN A 311 34.16 -33.15 7.44
N ILE A 312 33.87 -33.59 8.66
CA ILE A 312 32.51 -33.99 9.06
C ILE A 312 31.58 -32.77 9.04
N PHE A 313 32.05 -31.63 9.57
CA PHE A 313 31.30 -30.35 9.46
C PHE A 313 30.96 -30.04 8.00
N PHE A 314 31.97 -30.12 7.11
CA PHE A 314 31.75 -29.77 5.70
C PHE A 314 30.78 -30.73 5.00
N ILE A 315 30.80 -32.04 5.32
CA ILE A 315 29.83 -33.00 4.77
C ILE A 315 28.41 -32.63 5.16
N ILE A 316 28.18 -32.39 6.47
CA ILE A 316 26.83 -32.02 6.99
C ILE A 316 26.40 -30.69 6.42
N PHE A 317 27.27 -29.68 6.49
CA PHE A 317 26.96 -28.35 5.96
C PHE A 317 26.61 -28.40 4.47
N ALA A 318 27.45 -29.05 3.64
CA ALA A 318 27.22 -29.11 2.21
C ALA A 318 25.93 -29.86 1.84
N GLU A 319 25.61 -30.94 2.55
CA GLU A 319 24.35 -31.67 2.34
C GLU A 319 23.12 -30.74 2.47
N TYR A 320 22.98 -30.07 3.61
CA TYR A 320 21.85 -29.19 3.85
C TYR A 320 21.93 -27.87 3.06
N PHE A 321 23.14 -27.41 2.77
CA PHE A 321 23.32 -26.22 1.92
C PHE A 321 22.71 -26.44 0.52
N PHE A 322 23.05 -27.55 -0.15
CA PHE A 322 22.48 -27.82 -1.47
C PHE A 322 20.98 -28.04 -1.44
N ILE A 323 20.48 -28.79 -0.47
CA ILE A 323 19.03 -29.02 -0.32
C ILE A 323 18.32 -27.70 -0.06
N GLY A 324 18.84 -26.86 0.84
CA GLY A 324 18.22 -25.58 1.19
C GLY A 324 18.23 -24.57 0.06
N ILE A 325 19.34 -24.43 -0.67
CA ILE A 325 19.39 -23.53 -1.84
C ILE A 325 18.37 -23.94 -2.88
N ILE A 326 18.27 -25.23 -3.21
CA ILE A 326 17.27 -25.72 -4.17
C ILE A 326 15.85 -25.40 -3.64
N SER A 327 15.58 -25.69 -2.37
CA SER A 327 14.26 -25.45 -1.77
C SER A 327 13.88 -23.97 -1.73
N ILE A 328 14.81 -23.10 -1.35
CA ILE A 328 14.60 -21.64 -1.33
C ILE A 328 14.37 -21.13 -2.75
N THR A 329 15.13 -21.59 -3.73
CA THR A 329 14.93 -21.20 -5.13
C THR A 329 13.55 -21.61 -5.64
N VAL A 330 13.15 -22.87 -5.41
CA VAL A 330 11.81 -23.35 -5.79
C VAL A 330 10.72 -22.60 -5.04
N GLY A 331 10.90 -22.39 -3.72
CA GLY A 331 9.97 -21.62 -2.91
C GLY A 331 9.81 -20.18 -3.40
N THR A 332 10.90 -19.52 -3.76
CA THR A 332 10.88 -18.15 -4.30
C THR A 332 10.13 -18.09 -5.64
N ILE A 333 10.40 -19.02 -6.56
CA ILE A 333 9.70 -19.09 -7.84
C ILE A 333 8.19 -19.30 -7.62
N LEU A 334 7.83 -20.23 -6.74
CA LEU A 334 6.42 -20.47 -6.40
C LEU A 334 5.76 -19.25 -5.74
N THR A 335 6.48 -18.54 -4.86
CA THR A 335 5.96 -17.29 -4.25
C THR A 335 5.64 -16.27 -5.32
N VAL A 336 6.56 -15.97 -6.22
CA VAL A 336 6.34 -15.01 -7.31
C VAL A 336 5.18 -15.42 -8.21
N LEU A 337 5.05 -16.71 -8.52
CA LEU A 337 3.92 -17.22 -9.31
C LEU A 337 2.59 -17.07 -8.54
N LEU A 338 2.56 -17.38 -7.24
CA LEU A 338 1.38 -17.20 -6.39
C LEU A 338 0.98 -15.72 -6.28
N ASP A 339 1.95 -14.82 -6.13
CA ASP A 339 1.69 -13.38 -6.06
C ASP A 339 1.04 -12.87 -7.35
N ILE A 340 1.57 -13.25 -8.50
CA ILE A 340 1.08 -12.75 -9.80
C ILE A 340 -0.28 -13.38 -10.16
N LEU A 341 -0.45 -14.68 -9.94
CA LEU A 341 -1.62 -15.42 -10.45
C LEU A 341 -2.81 -15.44 -9.47
N LEU A 342 -2.57 -15.38 -8.18
CA LEU A 342 -3.60 -15.58 -7.16
C LEU A 342 -3.70 -14.43 -6.17
N ILE A 343 -2.59 -14.06 -5.50
CA ILE A 343 -2.65 -13.16 -4.35
C ILE A 343 -2.99 -11.74 -4.80
N ASN A 344 -2.23 -11.17 -5.72
CA ASN A 344 -2.47 -9.80 -6.17
C ASN A 344 -3.81 -9.62 -6.90
N PRO A 345 -4.25 -10.51 -7.83
CA PRO A 345 -5.58 -10.40 -8.41
C PRO A 345 -6.71 -10.53 -7.39
N TYR A 346 -6.56 -11.41 -6.39
CA TYR A 346 -7.54 -11.57 -5.32
C TYR A 346 -7.60 -10.32 -4.42
N LEU A 347 -6.45 -9.78 -4.02
CA LEU A 347 -6.37 -8.55 -3.24
C LEU A 347 -6.94 -7.36 -4.01
N MET A 348 -6.63 -7.21 -5.30
CA MET A 348 -7.20 -6.15 -6.15
C MET A 348 -8.73 -6.24 -6.25
N ASN A 349 -9.28 -7.45 -6.32
CA ASN A 349 -10.74 -7.64 -6.33
C ASN A 349 -11.39 -7.32 -4.98
N LEU A 350 -10.72 -7.66 -3.86
CA LEU A 350 -11.21 -7.40 -2.51
C LEU A 350 -11.17 -5.92 -2.15
N VAL A 351 -10.10 -5.24 -2.56
CA VAL A 351 -9.76 -3.88 -2.13
C VAL A 351 -9.96 -2.86 -3.27
N GLY A 352 -10.33 -3.33 -4.47
CA GLY A 352 -10.43 -2.51 -5.69
C GLY A 352 -11.37 -1.30 -5.61
N ASN A 353 -12.25 -1.26 -4.61
CA ASN A 353 -13.16 -0.15 -4.32
C ASN A 353 -12.79 0.61 -3.05
N THR A 354 -11.60 0.42 -2.50
CA THR A 354 -11.12 1.14 -1.31
C THR A 354 -9.92 2.02 -1.68
N MET A 355 -9.60 2.98 -0.82
CA MET A 355 -8.42 3.84 -0.96
C MET A 355 -7.10 3.06 -0.99
N MET A 356 -7.10 1.84 -0.49
CA MET A 356 -5.89 1.05 -0.31
C MET A 356 -5.64 0.11 -1.48
N GLU A 357 -4.51 0.26 -2.14
CA GLU A 357 -3.96 -0.75 -3.05
C GLU A 357 -3.13 -1.75 -2.25
N MET A 358 -3.75 -2.86 -1.85
CA MET A 358 -2.98 -3.95 -1.25
C MET A 358 -2.34 -4.78 -2.35
N THR A 359 -1.02 -4.78 -2.40
CA THR A 359 -0.23 -5.66 -3.26
C THR A 359 0.85 -6.34 -2.43
N VAL A 360 1.26 -7.52 -2.86
CA VAL A 360 2.43 -8.20 -2.32
C VAL A 360 3.56 -8.04 -3.33
N ASN A 361 4.73 -7.59 -2.89
CA ASN A 361 5.88 -7.41 -3.75
C ASN A 361 7.12 -8.09 -3.15
N VAL A 362 7.55 -9.17 -3.77
CA VAL A 362 8.73 -9.94 -3.32
C VAL A 362 10.00 -9.25 -3.78
N SER A 363 10.62 -8.49 -2.89
CA SER A 363 11.91 -7.83 -3.15
C SER A 363 13.08 -8.81 -3.03
N ALA A 364 14.12 -8.62 -3.87
CA ALA A 364 15.38 -9.35 -3.78
C ALA A 364 16.06 -9.22 -2.41
N VAL A 365 15.82 -8.10 -1.70
CA VAL A 365 16.36 -7.87 -0.35
C VAL A 365 15.78 -8.88 0.65
N TYR A 366 14.49 -9.20 0.58
CA TYR A 366 13.86 -10.18 1.48
C TYR A 366 14.37 -11.59 1.21
N ILE A 367 14.60 -11.94 -0.07
CA ILE A 367 15.17 -13.22 -0.46
C ILE A 367 16.60 -13.36 0.10
N LEU A 368 17.42 -12.32 -0.04
CA LEU A 368 18.79 -12.30 0.51
C LEU A 368 18.80 -12.39 2.04
N LEU A 369 17.94 -11.63 2.73
CA LEU A 369 17.82 -11.69 4.18
C LEU A 369 17.43 -13.10 4.66
N PHE A 370 16.44 -13.71 4.02
CA PHE A 370 16.01 -15.07 4.35
C PHE A 370 17.14 -16.08 4.13
N LEU A 371 17.87 -15.97 3.03
CA LEU A 371 19.02 -16.83 2.71
C LEU A 371 20.15 -16.66 3.76
N VAL A 372 20.46 -15.44 4.18
CA VAL A 372 21.47 -15.17 5.22
C VAL A 372 21.06 -15.80 6.55
N ILE A 373 19.81 -15.62 6.98
CA ILE A 373 19.29 -16.24 8.21
C ILE A 373 19.39 -17.78 8.11
N TYR A 374 18.98 -18.35 6.97
CA TYR A 374 19.11 -19.77 6.71
C TYR A 374 20.54 -20.28 6.89
N LEU A 375 21.53 -19.58 6.29
CA LEU A 375 22.93 -19.96 6.36
C LEU A 375 23.50 -19.87 7.79
N ILE A 376 23.13 -18.83 8.54
CA ILE A 376 23.55 -18.68 9.93
C ILE A 376 23.06 -19.87 10.77
N VAL A 377 21.78 -20.22 10.65
CA VAL A 377 21.19 -21.36 11.39
C VAL A 377 21.86 -22.65 10.98
N LEU A 378 22.11 -22.85 9.68
CA LEU A 378 22.79 -24.03 9.17
C LEU A 378 24.21 -24.18 9.73
N VAL A 379 24.99 -23.11 9.83
CA VAL A 379 26.33 -23.12 10.45
C VAL A 379 26.25 -23.54 11.91
N ILE A 380 25.34 -22.91 12.68
CA ILE A 380 25.16 -23.21 14.11
C ILE A 380 24.82 -24.69 14.33
N VAL A 381 23.85 -25.20 13.55
CA VAL A 381 23.41 -26.60 13.69
C VAL A 381 24.50 -27.58 13.24
N SER A 382 25.27 -27.25 12.21
CA SER A 382 26.39 -28.07 11.73
C SER A 382 27.53 -28.16 12.77
N ILE A 383 27.86 -27.04 13.44
CA ILE A 383 28.83 -27.01 14.54
C ILE A 383 28.35 -27.87 15.73
N TRP A 384 27.08 -27.72 16.09
CA TRP A 384 26.46 -28.52 17.15
C TRP A 384 26.51 -30.01 16.84
N ALA A 385 26.27 -30.41 15.58
CA ALA A 385 26.31 -31.79 15.11
C ALA A 385 27.69 -32.41 15.27
N VAL A 386 28.74 -31.68 14.90
CA VAL A 386 30.13 -32.12 15.07
C VAL A 386 30.50 -32.32 16.54
N LYS A 387 30.18 -31.33 17.38
CA LYS A 387 30.41 -31.43 18.84
C LYS A 387 29.71 -32.62 19.47
N ARG A 388 28.49 -32.95 19.01
CA ARG A 388 27.75 -34.12 19.48
C ARG A 388 28.41 -35.43 19.04
N SER A 389 28.88 -35.52 17.79
CA SER A 389 29.60 -36.69 17.27
C SER A 389 30.94 -36.93 18.00
N GLU A 390 31.52 -35.87 18.59
CA GLU A 390 32.74 -35.97 19.41
C GLU A 390 32.54 -36.62 20.76
N LYS A 391 31.34 -36.49 21.31
CA LYS A 391 31.02 -37.07 22.62
C LYS A 391 30.55 -38.53 22.53
N THR A 392 30.33 -39.06 21.34
CA THR A 392 29.80 -40.41 21.15
C THR A 392 30.98 -41.37 20.94
N ASP A 393 31.24 -42.23 21.93
CA ASP A 393 32.31 -43.19 21.89
C ASP A 393 31.90 -44.41 21.04
N LEU A 394 32.70 -44.75 20.01
CA LEU A 394 32.41 -45.87 19.11
C LEU A 394 32.33 -47.20 19.82
N SER A 395 33.13 -47.35 20.92
CA SER A 395 33.17 -48.57 21.76
C SER A 395 31.83 -48.85 22.47
N VAL A 396 31.06 -47.78 22.83
CA VAL A 396 29.73 -47.90 23.45
C VAL A 396 28.70 -48.32 22.41
N LEU A 397 28.74 -47.75 21.21
CA LEU A 397 27.80 -48.10 20.14
C LEU A 397 27.96 -49.51 19.58
N LEU A 398 29.18 -50.07 19.62
CA LEU A 398 29.45 -51.45 19.19
C LEU A 398 29.11 -52.49 20.30
N ARG A 399 28.94 -52.06 21.54
CA ARG A 399 28.61 -52.91 22.67
C ARG A 399 27.10 -53.07 22.93
N GLU A 400 26.30 -52.17 22.36
CA GLU A 400 24.80 -52.20 22.47
C GLU A 400 24.15 -53.00 21.33
N ARG A 401 24.95 -53.63 20.44
CA ARG A 401 24.49 -54.60 19.43
C ARG A 401 24.82 -56.00 19.94
#